data_4ae15a622f662cf960da193a6e9d478b
#
_entry.id   4ae15a622f662cf960da193a6e9d478b
#
_cell.length_a   1.000
_cell.length_b   1.000
_cell.length_c   1.000
_cell.angle_alpha   90.00
_cell.angle_beta   90.00
_cell.angle_gamma   90.00
#
_symmetry.space_group_name_H-M   'P 1'
#
loop_
_entity.id
_entity.type
_entity.pdbx_description
1 polymer ?
#
loop_
_entity_poly.entity_id
_entity_poly.type
_entity_poly.pdbx_seq_one_letter_code
_entity_poly.pdbx_strand_id
1 'polypeptide(L)'
;GETKIPLPHLILIVDEFAELKMDQPEFMKELISAARIGRSLGVHLILATQKPSGVVDAQIWSNSKFKLCLKVQNKEDSNEVLKTPLAAEIKEPGRAYLQVGNNEIFDLFQSAYSGASSSADDTKSQKTFTLYQLNLSGKHTPIYTKKVEKSNDDKETQLTAIVNYVAAYCSKEGIEHLPGICLPPLTDVITYTKATDTHDAIHTILPIGVYDDPDNQYQGEVTIDLLDGNTVIIGASQYGKTNILQTMIRGISTYYTPQDVNIYILDFGSMALRAFDSLNHIGGVVVASEDEKLKNFVRMIRVEMKKRKEVFSKIGITSFSSYKEAGHTDIPHIVIMIDNFIALKELYPEYEDDILNVCREGIAVGISVVMTSIQTNGISYKYMSNFSNRICLYCNQSDEYGNLFDKCRMEPKNIPGRGLVAINRVVYEYQTYLAFEGAKEIERVERIKTYIQSINAKCAGTAARKIPEVPHTLDAAYVRSTIEDAGLSDM
;
A
#
# COMPACT_ATOMS: atom_id res chain seq x y z
N GLY A 1 20.26 19.99 -19.79
CA GLY A 1 21.00 20.86 -18.89
C GLY A 1 21.94 20.03 -18.07
N GLU A 2 23.20 20.42 -17.95
CA GLU A 2 24.16 19.76 -17.08
C GLU A 2 23.69 19.90 -15.65
N THR A 3 23.45 18.76 -14.98
CA THR A 3 23.17 18.74 -13.55
C THR A 3 24.46 19.16 -12.81
N LYS A 4 24.38 20.24 -12.05
CA LYS A 4 25.52 20.74 -11.25
C LYS A 4 25.91 19.83 -10.08
N ILE A 5 25.17 18.77 -9.81
CA ILE A 5 25.42 17.83 -8.72
C ILE A 5 25.98 16.55 -9.34
N PRO A 6 27.23 16.15 -9.02
CA PRO A 6 27.79 14.90 -9.50
C PRO A 6 26.98 13.72 -8.96
N LEU A 7 26.67 12.73 -9.82
CA LEU A 7 26.04 11.48 -9.39
C LEU A 7 27.00 10.74 -8.46
N PRO A 8 26.56 10.30 -7.28
CA PRO A 8 27.36 9.52 -6.37
C PRO A 8 27.67 8.13 -6.95
N HIS A 9 28.79 7.54 -6.54
CA HIS A 9 29.07 6.14 -6.85
C HIS A 9 28.07 5.23 -6.14
N LEU A 10 27.55 4.23 -6.86
CA LEU A 10 26.68 3.20 -6.32
C LEU A 10 27.49 1.95 -6.01
N ILE A 11 27.46 1.48 -4.78
CA ILE A 11 28.11 0.24 -4.35
C ILE A 11 27.00 -0.75 -4.01
N LEU A 12 26.92 -1.84 -4.77
CA LEU A 12 26.01 -2.97 -4.53
C LEU A 12 26.78 -4.08 -3.83
N ILE A 13 26.33 -4.45 -2.63
CA ILE A 13 26.93 -5.52 -1.83
C ILE A 13 25.92 -6.67 -1.78
N VAL A 14 26.30 -7.84 -2.27
CA VAL A 14 25.50 -9.06 -2.24
C VAL A 14 26.20 -10.06 -1.32
N ASP A 15 25.64 -10.30 -0.15
CA ASP A 15 26.04 -11.34 0.77
C ASP A 15 25.31 -12.65 0.40
N GLU A 16 26.05 -13.76 0.34
CA GLU A 16 25.59 -15.07 -0.14
C GLU A 16 24.94 -15.05 -1.54
N PHE A 17 25.74 -14.64 -2.49
CA PHE A 17 25.39 -14.57 -3.90
C PHE A 17 24.87 -15.90 -4.49
N ALA A 18 25.27 -17.05 -3.94
CA ALA A 18 24.81 -18.35 -4.35
C ALA A 18 23.29 -18.55 -4.14
N GLU A 19 22.76 -18.07 -3.02
CA GLU A 19 21.32 -18.13 -2.72
C GLU A 19 20.54 -17.22 -3.65
N LEU A 20 21.01 -16.00 -3.86
CA LEU A 20 20.37 -15.06 -4.78
C LEU A 20 20.24 -15.65 -6.20
N LYS A 21 21.24 -16.36 -6.66
CA LYS A 21 21.20 -17.02 -7.99
C LYS A 21 20.12 -18.10 -8.08
N MET A 22 19.88 -18.84 -6.99
CA MET A 22 18.84 -19.87 -6.94
C MET A 22 17.44 -19.27 -6.84
N ASP A 23 17.28 -18.27 -6.02
CA ASP A 23 15.96 -17.68 -5.72
C ASP A 23 15.49 -16.71 -6.81
N GLN A 24 16.42 -15.98 -7.44
CA GLN A 24 16.13 -14.94 -8.42
C GLN A 24 17.01 -15.06 -9.68
N PRO A 25 16.84 -16.11 -10.51
CA PRO A 25 17.71 -16.35 -11.67
C PRO A 25 17.64 -15.27 -12.74
N GLU A 26 16.52 -14.57 -12.89
CA GLU A 26 16.38 -13.45 -13.84
C GLU A 26 17.20 -12.23 -13.40
N PHE A 27 17.23 -11.94 -12.10
CA PHE A 27 18.06 -10.86 -11.54
C PHE A 27 19.56 -11.06 -11.81
N MET A 28 20.00 -12.30 -11.94
CA MET A 28 21.38 -12.62 -12.28
C MET A 28 21.82 -12.08 -13.63
N LYS A 29 20.94 -12.06 -14.62
CA LYS A 29 21.23 -11.51 -15.96
C LYS A 29 21.48 -10.01 -15.87
N GLU A 30 20.67 -9.31 -15.09
CA GLU A 30 20.81 -7.88 -14.87
C GLU A 30 22.07 -7.56 -14.05
N LEU A 31 22.40 -8.36 -13.04
CA LEU A 31 23.62 -8.21 -12.25
C LEU A 31 24.89 -8.39 -13.09
N ILE A 32 24.92 -9.39 -13.98
CA ILE A 32 26.02 -9.61 -14.93
C ILE A 32 26.14 -8.42 -15.89
N SER A 33 25.02 -7.89 -16.37
CA SER A 33 25.02 -6.69 -17.22
C SER A 33 25.56 -5.47 -16.46
N ALA A 34 25.13 -5.27 -15.21
CA ALA A 34 25.65 -4.21 -14.33
C ALA A 34 27.16 -4.37 -14.08
N ALA A 35 27.67 -5.58 -13.86
CA ALA A 35 29.08 -5.85 -13.68
C ALA A 35 29.91 -5.44 -14.91
N ARG A 36 29.37 -5.62 -16.12
CA ARG A 36 30.04 -5.32 -17.38
C ARG A 36 30.08 -3.81 -17.69
N ILE A 37 28.98 -3.11 -17.47
CA ILE A 37 28.81 -1.71 -17.90
C ILE A 37 29.03 -0.73 -16.72
N GLY A 38 28.79 -1.19 -15.50
CA GLY A 38 28.71 -0.36 -14.30
C GLY A 38 29.92 0.50 -14.02
N ARG A 39 31.13 0.00 -14.36
CA ARG A 39 32.37 0.75 -14.14
C ARG A 39 32.35 2.14 -14.79
N SER A 40 31.83 2.27 -15.99
CA SER A 40 31.73 3.55 -16.70
C SER A 40 30.62 4.45 -16.14
N LEU A 41 29.68 3.86 -15.40
CA LEU A 41 28.53 4.55 -14.78
C LEU A 41 28.73 4.82 -13.29
N GLY A 42 29.88 4.44 -12.72
CA GLY A 42 30.14 4.58 -11.28
C GLY A 42 29.44 3.53 -10.41
N VAL A 43 29.02 2.39 -11.00
CA VAL A 43 28.41 1.27 -10.27
C VAL A 43 29.47 0.22 -9.97
N HIS A 44 29.58 -0.17 -8.70
CA HIS A 44 30.56 -1.14 -8.21
C HIS A 44 29.84 -2.31 -7.52
N LEU A 45 30.32 -3.54 -7.75
CA LEU A 45 29.76 -4.74 -7.17
C LEU A 45 30.76 -5.37 -6.18
N ILE A 46 30.24 -5.77 -5.02
CA ILE A 46 30.93 -6.63 -4.05
C ILE A 46 30.06 -7.88 -3.89
N LEU A 47 30.58 -9.02 -4.38
CA LEU A 47 29.86 -10.29 -4.35
C LEU A 47 30.57 -11.21 -3.37
N ALA A 48 29.87 -11.68 -2.35
CA ALA A 48 30.35 -12.64 -1.37
C ALA A 48 29.62 -13.98 -1.50
N THR A 49 30.32 -15.07 -1.28
CA THR A 49 29.74 -16.42 -1.24
C THR A 49 30.62 -17.37 -0.46
N GLN A 50 30.04 -18.35 0.19
CA GLN A 50 30.74 -19.43 0.88
C GLN A 50 31.15 -20.54 -0.06
N LYS A 51 30.49 -20.72 -1.20
CA LYS A 51 30.74 -21.75 -2.20
C LYS A 51 30.90 -21.14 -3.60
N PRO A 52 32.12 -20.79 -4.01
CA PRO A 52 32.35 -20.22 -5.33
C PRO A 52 32.20 -21.24 -6.47
N SER A 53 32.45 -22.53 -6.20
CA SER A 53 32.46 -23.60 -7.23
C SER A 53 31.07 -23.82 -7.80
N GLY A 54 30.97 -23.69 -9.15
CA GLY A 54 29.73 -23.92 -9.91
C GLY A 54 28.66 -22.85 -9.78
N VAL A 55 28.87 -21.79 -8.97
CA VAL A 55 27.93 -20.73 -8.75
C VAL A 55 28.29 -19.48 -9.55
N VAL A 56 29.55 -19.13 -9.62
CA VAL A 56 30.02 -17.89 -10.28
C VAL A 56 30.21 -18.15 -11.77
N ASP A 57 29.49 -17.42 -12.61
CA ASP A 57 29.61 -17.54 -14.06
C ASP A 57 30.94 -17.00 -14.58
N ALA A 58 31.43 -17.60 -15.70
CA ALA A 58 32.67 -17.16 -16.33
C ALA A 58 32.70 -15.67 -16.70
N GLN A 59 31.54 -15.08 -16.99
CA GLN A 59 31.41 -13.67 -17.27
C GLN A 59 31.65 -12.78 -16.02
N ILE A 60 31.21 -13.24 -14.86
CA ILE A 60 31.47 -12.56 -13.59
C ILE A 60 32.97 -12.64 -13.27
N TRP A 61 33.57 -13.82 -13.40
CA TRP A 61 35.02 -14.00 -13.20
C TRP A 61 35.86 -13.09 -14.09
N SER A 62 35.49 -12.97 -15.37
CA SER A 62 36.24 -12.14 -16.33
C SER A 62 36.15 -10.63 -16.03
N ASN A 63 35.05 -10.20 -15.42
CA ASN A 63 34.83 -8.79 -15.06
C ASN A 63 35.32 -8.46 -13.64
N SER A 64 35.64 -9.45 -12.82
CA SER A 64 36.11 -9.28 -11.44
C SER A 64 37.62 -9.17 -11.39
N LYS A 65 38.15 -7.93 -11.43
CA LYS A 65 39.58 -7.68 -11.34
C LYS A 65 40.15 -8.01 -9.95
N PHE A 66 39.38 -7.77 -8.88
CA PHE A 66 39.74 -7.98 -7.49
C PHE A 66 39.11 -9.26 -6.96
N LYS A 67 39.92 -10.16 -6.43
CA LYS A 67 39.47 -11.41 -5.82
C LYS A 67 40.06 -11.50 -4.42
N LEU A 68 39.16 -11.67 -3.46
CA LEU A 68 39.45 -11.86 -2.05
C LEU A 68 39.06 -13.28 -1.65
N CYS A 69 40.01 -14.07 -1.18
CA CYS A 69 39.72 -15.44 -0.76
C CYS A 69 40.16 -15.63 0.70
N LEU A 70 39.17 -15.72 1.57
CA LEU A 70 39.37 -16.14 2.96
C LEU A 70 39.60 -17.67 3.00
N LYS A 71 39.70 -18.23 4.22
CA LYS A 71 39.77 -19.67 4.39
C LYS A 71 38.59 -20.36 3.74
N VAL A 72 38.85 -21.33 2.88
CA VAL A 72 37.86 -22.24 2.28
C VAL A 72 38.08 -23.66 2.76
N GLN A 73 37.08 -24.54 2.64
CA GLN A 73 37.16 -25.89 3.15
C GLN A 73 37.98 -26.81 2.20
N ASN A 74 37.81 -26.62 0.91
CA ASN A 74 38.34 -27.51 -0.12
C ASN A 74 39.37 -26.78 -0.98
N LYS A 75 40.35 -27.55 -1.51
CA LYS A 75 41.33 -27.05 -2.46
C LYS A 75 40.70 -26.63 -3.80
N GLU A 76 39.58 -27.25 -4.16
CA GLU A 76 38.79 -26.95 -5.36
C GLU A 76 38.27 -25.53 -5.30
N ASP A 77 37.67 -25.11 -4.17
CA ASP A 77 37.15 -23.78 -3.97
C ASP A 77 38.27 -22.71 -4.03
N SER A 78 39.44 -23.01 -3.43
CA SER A 78 40.59 -22.13 -3.53
C SER A 78 41.10 -22.01 -4.97
N ASN A 79 41.16 -23.12 -5.70
CA ASN A 79 41.59 -23.13 -7.10
C ASN A 79 40.59 -22.42 -8.01
N GLU A 80 39.30 -22.47 -7.71
CA GLU A 80 38.28 -21.73 -8.46
C GLU A 80 38.52 -20.24 -8.42
N VAL A 81 38.78 -19.67 -7.22
CA VAL A 81 38.96 -18.24 -7.00
C VAL A 81 40.38 -17.79 -7.40
N LEU A 82 41.43 -18.40 -6.83
CA LEU A 82 42.82 -17.93 -6.88
C LEU A 82 43.68 -18.67 -7.90
N LYS A 83 43.19 -19.78 -8.48
CA LYS A 83 43.96 -20.73 -9.31
C LYS A 83 45.11 -21.36 -8.53
N THR A 84 45.07 -21.35 -7.20
CA THR A 84 46.04 -22.00 -6.29
C THR A 84 45.28 -22.62 -5.08
N PRO A 85 45.81 -23.66 -4.41
CA PRO A 85 45.17 -24.29 -3.28
C PRO A 85 45.39 -23.54 -1.93
N LEU A 86 46.11 -22.41 -1.94
CA LEU A 86 46.66 -21.79 -0.75
C LEU A 86 45.59 -21.33 0.26
N ALA A 87 44.43 -20.89 -0.19
CA ALA A 87 43.40 -20.42 0.74
C ALA A 87 42.80 -21.55 1.61
N ALA A 88 42.88 -22.80 1.14
CA ALA A 88 42.47 -23.98 1.95
C ALA A 88 43.44 -24.23 3.15
N GLU A 89 44.66 -23.73 3.08
CA GLU A 89 45.70 -23.91 4.10
C GLU A 89 45.70 -22.87 5.18
N ILE A 90 44.89 -21.79 5.04
CA ILE A 90 44.71 -20.73 6.05
C ILE A 90 44.12 -21.32 7.33
N LYS A 91 44.72 -20.98 8.47
CA LYS A 91 44.28 -21.42 9.80
C LYS A 91 43.65 -20.29 10.63
N GLU A 92 44.15 -19.10 10.43
CA GLU A 92 43.78 -17.94 11.24
C GLU A 92 42.51 -17.28 10.72
N PRO A 93 41.53 -16.96 11.60
CA PRO A 93 40.35 -16.19 11.21
C PRO A 93 40.70 -14.81 10.66
N GLY A 94 40.00 -14.38 9.61
CA GLY A 94 40.24 -13.07 8.98
C GLY A 94 41.50 -12.98 8.11
N ARG A 95 42.27 -14.06 8.00
CA ARG A 95 43.39 -14.17 7.07
C ARG A 95 42.85 -14.44 5.67
N ALA A 96 43.37 -13.72 4.65
CA ALA A 96 42.92 -13.84 3.29
C ALA A 96 43.97 -13.56 2.26
N TYR A 97 43.82 -14.10 1.05
CA TYR A 97 44.59 -13.73 -0.11
C TYR A 97 43.86 -12.69 -0.94
N LEU A 98 44.60 -11.63 -1.33
CA LEU A 98 44.16 -10.66 -2.33
C LEU A 98 44.87 -10.95 -3.65
N GLN A 99 44.07 -11.20 -4.69
CA GLN A 99 44.57 -11.32 -6.07
C GLN A 99 44.00 -10.17 -6.90
N VAL A 100 44.82 -9.44 -7.62
CA VAL A 100 44.44 -8.37 -8.53
C VAL A 100 44.91 -8.71 -9.94
N GLY A 101 44.00 -8.64 -10.90
CA GLY A 101 44.29 -8.96 -12.29
C GLY A 101 44.85 -10.37 -12.47
N ASN A 102 45.82 -10.53 -13.38
CA ASN A 102 46.55 -11.78 -13.61
C ASN A 102 47.82 -11.84 -12.72
N ASN A 103 47.61 -11.82 -11.40
CA ASN A 103 48.72 -11.78 -10.41
C ASN A 103 49.56 -10.50 -10.45
N GLU A 104 48.99 -9.37 -10.85
CA GLU A 104 49.65 -8.04 -10.67
C GLU A 104 49.93 -7.80 -9.18
N ILE A 105 48.99 -8.23 -8.31
CA ILE A 105 49.15 -8.30 -6.85
C ILE A 105 48.67 -9.68 -6.42
N PHE A 106 49.44 -10.36 -5.59
CA PHE A 106 49.06 -11.62 -4.94
C PHE A 106 49.63 -11.66 -3.54
N ASP A 107 48.87 -11.13 -2.58
CA ASP A 107 49.33 -10.92 -1.22
C ASP A 107 48.45 -11.64 -0.19
N LEU A 108 49.12 -12.18 0.85
CA LEU A 108 48.46 -12.68 2.05
C LEU A 108 48.35 -11.53 3.06
N PHE A 109 47.14 -11.27 3.53
CA PHE A 109 46.90 -10.20 4.50
C PHE A 109 45.99 -10.62 5.64
N GLN A 110 45.97 -9.84 6.71
CA GLN A 110 45.03 -9.99 7.83
C GLN A 110 44.01 -8.88 7.78
N SER A 111 42.72 -9.24 7.77
CA SER A 111 41.64 -8.25 7.84
C SER A 111 41.60 -7.59 9.21
N ALA A 112 41.17 -6.34 9.25
CA ALA A 112 40.81 -5.66 10.49
C ALA A 112 39.58 -6.32 11.16
N TYR A 113 39.53 -6.27 12.48
CA TYR A 113 38.41 -6.75 13.25
C TYR A 113 37.51 -5.59 13.71
N SER A 114 36.35 -5.46 13.13
CA SER A 114 35.40 -4.36 13.40
C SER A 114 34.72 -4.44 14.77
N GLY A 115 34.66 -5.62 15.38
CA GLY A 115 34.11 -5.86 16.70
C GLY A 115 35.05 -5.54 17.87
N ALA A 116 36.24 -4.97 17.60
CA ALA A 116 37.16 -4.51 18.67
C ALA A 116 36.50 -3.39 19.49
N SER A 117 36.84 -3.31 20.79
CA SER A 117 36.36 -2.24 21.66
C SER A 117 36.88 -0.87 21.20
N SER A 118 36.02 0.15 21.26
CA SER A 118 36.36 1.53 20.94
C SER A 118 37.19 2.22 22.02
N SER A 119 37.20 1.68 23.26
CA SER A 119 37.90 2.27 24.38
C SER A 119 39.39 1.83 24.45
N ALA A 120 40.29 2.79 24.45
CA ALA A 120 41.75 2.54 24.56
C ALA A 120 42.14 1.92 25.92
N ASP A 121 41.30 2.00 26.94
CA ASP A 121 41.58 1.47 28.28
C ASP A 121 41.48 -0.05 28.37
N ASP A 122 40.90 -0.73 27.40
CA ASP A 122 40.81 -2.19 27.37
C ASP A 122 42.16 -2.88 27.01
N THR A 123 43.13 -2.15 26.50
CA THR A 123 44.49 -2.67 26.21
C THR A 123 45.35 -2.82 27.46
N LYS A 124 44.96 -2.21 28.59
CA LYS A 124 45.56 -2.56 29.89
C LYS A 124 44.94 -3.89 30.34
N SER A 125 45.56 -5.00 29.89
CA SER A 125 45.26 -6.31 30.44
C SER A 125 45.25 -6.19 31.96
N GLN A 126 44.05 -6.21 32.56
CA GLN A 126 43.92 -6.32 34.00
C GLN A 126 44.52 -7.67 34.34
N LYS A 127 45.83 -7.65 34.72
CA LYS A 127 46.55 -8.86 35.07
C LYS A 127 45.77 -9.51 36.23
N THR A 128 45.19 -10.65 35.97
CA THR A 128 44.72 -11.53 37.03
C THR A 128 45.96 -11.93 37.83
N PHE A 129 45.98 -11.62 39.11
CA PHE A 129 47.04 -12.11 39.99
C PHE A 129 46.40 -12.99 41.08
N THR A 130 47.14 -14.05 41.42
CA THR A 130 46.76 -14.93 42.50
C THR A 130 47.87 -14.89 43.56
N LEU A 131 47.50 -14.57 44.77
CA LEU A 131 48.38 -14.65 45.92
C LEU A 131 48.34 -16.06 46.49
N TYR A 132 49.51 -16.63 46.67
CA TYR A 132 49.65 -17.98 47.25
C TYR A 132 50.34 -17.90 48.59
N GLN A 133 49.88 -18.69 49.55
CA GLN A 133 50.62 -18.97 50.76
C GLN A 133 51.56 -20.14 50.46
N LEU A 134 52.84 -19.95 50.74
CA LEU A 134 53.84 -20.99 50.68
C LEU A 134 54.02 -21.56 52.09
N ASN A 135 53.95 -22.87 52.24
CA ASN A 135 54.33 -23.52 53.47
C ASN A 135 55.77 -24.06 53.39
N LEU A 136 56.32 -24.52 54.57
CA LEU A 136 57.72 -24.98 54.66
C LEU A 136 58.02 -26.25 53.81
N SER A 137 56.98 -26.95 53.31
CA SER A 137 57.11 -28.09 52.41
C SER A 137 57.09 -27.72 50.93
N GLY A 138 57.05 -26.39 50.57
CA GLY A 138 57.00 -25.93 49.20
C GLY A 138 55.65 -25.99 48.54
N LYS A 139 54.55 -26.38 49.24
CA LYS A 139 53.22 -26.41 48.73
C LYS A 139 52.60 -25.02 48.74
N HIS A 140 52.06 -24.55 47.61
CA HIS A 140 51.39 -23.27 47.49
C HIS A 140 49.87 -23.46 47.45
N THR A 141 49.20 -22.71 48.29
CA THR A 141 47.76 -22.70 48.39
C THR A 141 47.28 -21.30 47.99
N PRO A 142 46.37 -21.15 47.04
CA PRO A 142 45.85 -19.84 46.64
C PRO A 142 45.04 -19.24 47.79
N ILE A 143 45.42 -18.03 48.24
CA ILE A 143 44.70 -17.29 49.31
C ILE A 143 43.74 -16.27 48.70
N TYR A 144 44.18 -15.66 47.60
CA TYR A 144 43.41 -14.60 46.95
C TYR A 144 43.65 -14.64 45.44
N THR A 145 42.57 -14.65 44.69
CA THR A 145 42.58 -14.49 43.25
C THR A 145 41.73 -13.29 42.92
N LYS A 146 42.35 -12.23 42.32
CA LYS A 146 41.56 -11.13 41.76
C LYS A 146 40.82 -11.65 40.55
N LYS A 147 39.48 -11.92 40.72
CA LYS A 147 38.62 -12.18 39.60
C LYS A 147 38.38 -10.86 38.88
N VAL A 148 38.68 -10.81 37.61
CA VAL A 148 38.22 -9.72 36.73
C VAL A 148 36.72 -9.96 36.56
N GLU A 149 35.90 -9.13 37.18
CA GLU A 149 34.48 -9.09 36.84
C GLU A 149 34.42 -8.65 35.36
N LYS A 150 33.96 -9.56 34.50
CA LYS A 150 33.55 -9.19 33.18
C LYS A 150 32.35 -8.27 33.35
N SER A 151 32.56 -6.97 33.29
CA SER A 151 31.45 -6.03 33.11
C SER A 151 30.74 -6.45 31.84
N ASN A 152 29.53 -6.94 31.97
CA ASN A 152 28.60 -7.16 30.83
C ASN A 152 28.00 -5.83 30.38
N ASP A 153 28.73 -4.75 30.47
CA ASP A 153 28.33 -3.50 29.84
C ASP A 153 28.50 -3.67 28.32
N ASP A 154 27.49 -3.34 27.57
CA ASP A 154 27.49 -3.23 26.10
C ASP A 154 28.60 -2.24 25.69
N LYS A 155 29.82 -2.77 25.55
CA LYS A 155 30.95 -1.94 25.13
C LYS A 155 30.79 -1.60 23.67
N GLU A 156 30.72 -0.31 23.39
CA GLU A 156 30.65 0.21 22.02
C GLU A 156 31.81 -0.35 21.19
N THR A 157 31.50 -0.95 20.04
CA THR A 157 32.52 -1.46 19.12
C THR A 157 33.13 -0.32 18.33
N GLN A 158 34.34 -0.53 17.78
CA GLN A 158 34.97 0.45 16.89
C GLN A 158 34.09 0.78 15.68
N LEU A 159 33.39 -0.21 15.14
CA LEU A 159 32.45 0.00 14.04
C LEU A 159 31.34 0.97 14.44
N THR A 160 30.68 0.71 15.57
CA THR A 160 29.60 1.57 16.08
C THR A 160 30.09 2.99 16.36
N ALA A 161 31.25 3.13 16.99
CA ALA A 161 31.85 4.42 17.30
C ALA A 161 32.16 5.24 16.00
N ILE A 162 32.72 4.58 14.98
CA ILE A 162 33.02 5.23 13.70
C ILE A 162 31.73 5.66 13.00
N VAL A 163 30.71 4.79 12.94
CA VAL A 163 29.43 5.11 12.31
C VAL A 163 28.77 6.30 13.02
N ASN A 164 28.73 6.29 14.35
CA ASN A 164 28.16 7.38 15.14
C ASN A 164 28.93 8.69 14.94
N TYR A 165 30.28 8.61 14.89
CA TYR A 165 31.11 9.79 14.64
C TYR A 165 30.85 10.39 13.25
N VAL A 166 30.80 9.56 12.21
CA VAL A 166 30.53 10.02 10.83
C VAL A 166 29.11 10.63 10.76
N ALA A 167 28.09 9.99 11.35
CA ALA A 167 26.73 10.52 11.38
C ALA A 167 26.67 11.90 12.08
N ALA A 168 27.33 12.03 13.23
CA ALA A 168 27.41 13.30 13.96
C ALA A 168 28.15 14.38 13.16
N TYR A 169 29.24 14.01 12.47
CA TYR A 169 29.98 14.91 11.60
C TYR A 169 29.14 15.42 10.44
N CYS A 170 28.42 14.51 9.73
CA CYS A 170 27.51 14.87 8.63
C CYS A 170 26.43 15.85 9.12
N SER A 171 25.83 15.57 10.28
CA SER A 171 24.82 16.47 10.87
C SER A 171 25.39 17.86 11.22
N LYS A 172 26.62 17.91 11.74
CA LYS A 172 27.30 19.18 12.08
C LYS A 172 27.61 20.01 10.85
N GLU A 173 28.08 19.37 9.77
CA GLU A 173 28.47 20.05 8.53
C GLU A 173 27.28 20.31 7.58
N GLY A 174 26.05 19.94 7.99
CA GLY A 174 24.86 20.11 7.16
C GLY A 174 24.85 19.25 5.88
N ILE A 175 25.56 18.10 5.91
CA ILE A 175 25.57 17.16 4.79
C ILE A 175 24.24 16.40 4.82
N GLU A 176 23.41 16.62 3.82
CA GLU A 176 22.11 15.95 3.69
C GLU A 176 22.30 14.45 3.39
N HIS A 177 21.37 13.65 3.93
CA HIS A 177 21.33 12.23 3.63
C HIS A 177 20.98 12.04 2.14
N LEU A 178 21.69 11.13 1.47
CA LEU A 178 21.35 10.79 0.09
C LEU A 178 19.93 10.19 0.04
N PRO A 179 19.15 10.54 -0.99
CA PRO A 179 17.84 9.90 -1.18
C PRO A 179 17.99 8.39 -1.30
N GLY A 180 17.05 7.65 -0.76
CA GLY A 180 17.03 6.19 -0.90
C GLY A 180 16.98 5.78 -2.38
N ILE A 181 17.73 4.74 -2.74
CA ILE A 181 17.73 4.21 -4.11
C ILE A 181 16.42 3.47 -4.40
N CYS A 182 15.85 2.82 -3.36
CA CYS A 182 14.59 2.11 -3.43
C CYS A 182 13.61 2.76 -2.46
N LEU A 183 12.37 2.92 -2.89
CA LEU A 183 11.29 3.32 -2.01
C LEU A 183 10.99 2.19 -1.00
N PRO A 184 10.61 2.53 0.24
CA PRO A 184 10.15 1.53 1.19
C PRO A 184 8.86 0.89 0.63
N PRO A 185 8.59 -0.39 0.97
CA PRO A 185 7.33 -1.02 0.59
C PRO A 185 6.14 -0.26 1.19
N LEU A 186 4.97 -0.37 0.55
CA LEU A 186 3.74 0.18 1.10
C LEU A 186 3.53 -0.28 2.55
N THR A 187 3.21 0.66 3.41
CA THR A 187 2.87 0.35 4.82
C THR A 187 1.56 -0.42 4.89
N ASP A 188 1.38 -1.23 5.93
CA ASP A 188 0.18 -2.06 6.09
C ASP A 188 -1.08 -1.23 6.37
N VAL A 189 -0.91 -0.03 6.92
CA VAL A 189 -1.98 0.92 7.20
C VAL A 189 -1.57 2.31 6.74
N ILE A 190 -2.39 2.92 5.91
CA ILE A 190 -2.25 4.31 5.49
C ILE A 190 -3.52 5.06 5.92
N THR A 191 -3.39 5.98 6.86
CA THR A 191 -4.53 6.77 7.33
C THR A 191 -4.98 7.76 6.25
N TYR A 192 -6.29 7.91 6.08
CA TYR A 192 -6.85 8.91 5.18
C TYR A 192 -6.43 10.32 5.62
N THR A 193 -5.65 10.97 4.81
CA THR A 193 -5.31 12.38 4.96
C THR A 193 -6.01 13.16 3.86
N LYS A 194 -6.45 14.40 4.16
CA LYS A 194 -7.00 15.27 3.14
C LYS A 194 -5.89 15.52 2.10
N ALA A 195 -6.09 15.01 0.89
CA ALA A 195 -5.22 15.38 -0.23
C ALA A 195 -5.40 16.88 -0.54
N THR A 196 -4.39 17.48 -1.16
CA THR A 196 -4.47 18.86 -1.69
C THR A 196 -5.68 18.98 -2.61
N ASP A 197 -6.35 20.13 -2.58
CA ASP A 197 -7.61 20.46 -3.25
C ASP A 197 -7.79 19.77 -4.62
N THR A 198 -8.50 18.65 -4.61
CA THR A 198 -8.90 17.89 -5.81
C THR A 198 -10.34 18.17 -6.21
N HIS A 199 -10.90 19.30 -5.77
CA HIS A 199 -12.26 19.69 -6.13
C HIS A 199 -12.32 19.99 -7.64
N ASP A 200 -12.93 19.07 -8.36
CA ASP A 200 -13.33 19.28 -9.76
C ASP A 200 -14.84 19.59 -9.78
N ALA A 201 -15.22 20.64 -10.49
CA ALA A 201 -16.61 21.04 -10.59
C ALA A 201 -17.44 20.12 -11.48
N ILE A 202 -16.79 19.36 -12.36
CA ILE A 202 -17.42 18.52 -13.39
C ILE A 202 -17.37 17.05 -12.95
N HIS A 203 -16.22 16.60 -12.40
CA HIS A 203 -15.93 15.23 -12.06
C HIS A 203 -16.05 14.96 -10.55
N THR A 204 -16.34 13.71 -10.19
CA THR A 204 -16.35 13.26 -8.79
C THR A 204 -15.15 12.37 -8.53
N ILE A 205 -13.99 13.02 -8.34
CA ILE A 205 -12.70 12.35 -8.16
C ILE A 205 -12.44 12.13 -6.68
N LEU A 206 -12.15 10.89 -6.30
CA LEU A 206 -11.94 10.48 -4.90
C LEU A 206 -10.60 9.75 -4.73
N PRO A 207 -9.75 10.18 -3.80
CA PRO A 207 -8.59 9.42 -3.41
C PRO A 207 -9.00 8.23 -2.53
N ILE A 208 -8.52 7.03 -2.87
CA ILE A 208 -8.87 5.80 -2.16
C ILE A 208 -7.68 5.06 -1.55
N GLY A 209 -6.46 5.39 -1.90
CA GLY A 209 -5.26 4.71 -1.41
C GLY A 209 -4.00 5.13 -2.12
N VAL A 210 -2.94 4.36 -1.96
CA VAL A 210 -1.63 4.58 -2.58
C VAL A 210 -1.20 3.31 -3.29
N TYR A 211 -0.77 3.41 -4.55
CA TYR A 211 -0.21 2.29 -5.31
C TYR A 211 1.32 2.34 -5.33
N ASP A 212 1.92 1.19 -5.57
CA ASP A 212 3.37 1.01 -5.68
C ASP A 212 3.75 0.62 -7.09
N ASP A 213 4.67 1.38 -7.67
CA ASP A 213 5.30 1.12 -8.97
C ASP A 213 6.80 0.92 -8.76
N PRO A 214 7.22 -0.30 -8.39
CA PRO A 214 8.61 -0.59 -8.06
C PRO A 214 9.55 -0.43 -9.27
N ASP A 215 9.06 -0.64 -10.50
CA ASP A 215 9.87 -0.52 -11.71
C ASP A 215 10.30 0.94 -11.97
N ASN A 216 9.44 1.88 -11.64
CA ASN A 216 9.72 3.31 -11.78
C ASN A 216 10.11 3.98 -10.46
N GLN A 217 10.24 3.21 -9.37
CA GLN A 217 10.53 3.72 -8.01
C GLN A 217 9.59 4.85 -7.61
N TYR A 218 8.30 4.62 -7.80
CA TYR A 218 7.26 5.61 -7.59
C TYR A 218 6.09 5.04 -6.78
N GLN A 219 5.60 5.81 -5.84
CA GLN A 219 4.36 5.54 -5.13
C GLN A 219 3.41 6.72 -5.37
N GLY A 220 2.23 6.43 -5.88
CA GLY A 220 1.26 7.43 -6.28
C GLY A 220 -0.10 7.23 -5.62
N GLU A 221 -0.87 8.30 -5.56
CA GLU A 221 -2.24 8.24 -5.07
C GLU A 221 -3.15 7.53 -6.08
N VAL A 222 -3.98 6.60 -5.58
CA VAL A 222 -5.05 5.97 -6.36
C VAL A 222 -6.28 6.83 -6.26
N THR A 223 -6.70 7.39 -7.39
CA THR A 223 -7.94 8.17 -7.49
C THR A 223 -8.96 7.45 -8.36
N ILE A 224 -10.24 7.60 -8.03
CA ILE A 224 -11.36 7.10 -8.82
C ILE A 224 -12.28 8.26 -9.17
N ASP A 225 -12.60 8.39 -10.44
CA ASP A 225 -13.70 9.27 -10.89
C ASP A 225 -14.99 8.44 -11.00
N LEU A 226 -15.96 8.80 -10.18
CA LEU A 226 -17.25 8.11 -10.15
C LEU A 226 -18.15 8.47 -11.35
N LEU A 227 -17.81 9.50 -12.13
CA LEU A 227 -18.51 9.86 -13.37
C LEU A 227 -17.92 9.19 -14.60
N ASP A 228 -16.67 8.71 -14.56
CA ASP A 228 -16.08 7.94 -15.65
C ASP A 228 -16.64 6.52 -15.77
N GLY A 229 -17.30 6.03 -14.70
CA GLY A 229 -17.93 4.72 -14.72
C GLY A 229 -18.28 4.17 -13.35
N ASN A 230 -19.07 3.10 -13.38
CA ASN A 230 -19.37 2.38 -12.15
C ASN A 230 -18.14 1.67 -11.59
N THR A 231 -18.13 1.45 -10.27
CA THR A 231 -17.03 0.85 -9.54
C THR A 231 -17.42 -0.49 -8.93
N VAL A 232 -16.61 -1.54 -9.15
CA VAL A 232 -16.76 -2.83 -8.49
C VAL A 232 -15.55 -3.10 -7.59
N ILE A 233 -15.82 -3.55 -6.37
CA ILE A 233 -14.83 -3.87 -5.35
C ILE A 233 -14.99 -5.35 -4.98
N ILE A 234 -14.01 -6.17 -5.33
CA ILE A 234 -13.97 -7.59 -5.00
C ILE A 234 -12.96 -7.84 -3.90
N GLY A 235 -13.23 -8.77 -3.00
CA GLY A 235 -12.29 -9.15 -1.94
C GLY A 235 -12.89 -10.09 -0.92
N ALA A 236 -12.05 -10.87 -0.24
CA ALA A 236 -12.44 -11.77 0.81
C ALA A 236 -13.14 -11.05 1.98
N SER A 237 -13.81 -11.79 2.84
CA SER A 237 -14.43 -11.22 4.05
C SER A 237 -13.36 -10.61 4.96
N GLN A 238 -13.65 -9.46 5.56
CA GLN A 238 -12.77 -8.72 6.49
C GLN A 238 -11.51 -8.08 5.87
N TYR A 239 -11.34 -8.09 4.53
CA TYR A 239 -10.21 -7.45 3.87
C TYR A 239 -10.42 -5.98 3.48
N GLY A 240 -11.46 -5.32 3.99
CA GLY A 240 -11.58 -3.85 3.90
C GLY A 240 -12.54 -3.32 2.84
N LYS A 241 -13.41 -4.14 2.21
CA LYS A 241 -14.43 -3.66 1.24
C LYS A 241 -15.28 -2.52 1.79
N THR A 242 -15.87 -2.73 2.96
CA THR A 242 -16.68 -1.70 3.64
C THR A 242 -15.85 -0.48 4.03
N ASN A 243 -14.55 -0.65 4.36
CA ASN A 243 -13.65 0.47 4.62
C ASN A 243 -13.44 1.34 3.35
N ILE A 244 -13.34 0.74 2.16
CA ILE A 244 -13.27 1.52 0.90
C ILE A 244 -14.54 2.34 0.71
N LEU A 245 -15.72 1.77 0.95
CA LEU A 245 -16.99 2.53 0.91
C LEU A 245 -16.98 3.70 1.91
N GLN A 246 -16.51 3.47 3.13
CA GLN A 246 -16.36 4.53 4.15
C GLN A 246 -15.34 5.59 3.70
N THR A 247 -14.24 5.18 3.07
CA THR A 247 -13.24 6.12 2.49
C THR A 247 -13.87 6.98 1.40
N MET A 248 -14.68 6.39 0.52
CA MET A 248 -15.40 7.13 -0.53
C MET A 248 -16.43 8.10 0.06
N ILE A 249 -17.22 7.68 1.07
CA ILE A 249 -18.15 8.56 1.78
C ILE A 249 -17.40 9.73 2.40
N ARG A 250 -16.28 9.47 3.06
CA ARG A 250 -15.43 10.50 3.66
C ARG A 250 -14.87 11.44 2.59
N GLY A 251 -14.40 10.92 1.46
CA GLY A 251 -13.93 11.70 0.33
C GLY A 251 -15.03 12.60 -0.23
N ILE A 252 -16.19 12.04 -0.58
CA ILE A 252 -17.33 12.82 -1.10
C ILE A 252 -17.68 13.94 -0.13
N SER A 253 -17.91 13.64 1.14
CA SER A 253 -18.34 14.64 2.12
C SER A 253 -17.26 15.64 2.52
N THR A 254 -15.99 15.39 2.21
CA THR A 254 -14.87 16.31 2.45
C THR A 254 -14.73 17.33 1.32
N TYR A 255 -14.91 16.89 0.06
CA TYR A 255 -14.64 17.70 -1.13
C TYR A 255 -15.89 18.29 -1.78
N TYR A 256 -17.05 17.67 -1.64
CA TYR A 256 -18.30 18.07 -2.28
C TYR A 256 -19.38 18.43 -1.25
N THR A 257 -20.36 19.22 -1.65
CA THR A 257 -21.53 19.53 -0.83
C THR A 257 -22.70 18.61 -1.15
N PRO A 258 -23.77 18.52 -0.31
CA PRO A 258 -24.99 17.79 -0.67
C PRO A 258 -25.71 18.30 -1.94
N GLN A 259 -25.41 19.53 -2.37
CA GLN A 259 -25.93 20.06 -3.64
C GLN A 259 -25.17 19.51 -4.85
N ASP A 260 -23.90 19.09 -4.66
CA ASP A 260 -23.08 18.53 -5.70
C ASP A 260 -23.24 17.02 -5.81
N VAL A 261 -23.24 16.31 -4.67
CA VAL A 261 -23.26 14.84 -4.63
C VAL A 261 -24.20 14.32 -3.53
N ASN A 262 -25.11 13.44 -3.92
CA ASN A 262 -25.99 12.70 -2.99
C ASN A 262 -25.62 11.22 -2.97
N ILE A 263 -25.63 10.60 -1.78
CA ILE A 263 -25.29 9.20 -1.60
C ILE A 263 -26.52 8.44 -1.11
N TYR A 264 -26.77 7.27 -1.70
CA TYR A 264 -27.74 6.29 -1.22
C TYR A 264 -27.03 4.98 -0.97
N ILE A 265 -27.30 4.35 0.17
CA ILE A 265 -26.58 3.16 0.62
C ILE A 265 -27.55 1.99 0.72
N LEU A 266 -27.19 0.87 0.08
CA LEU A 266 -27.85 -0.44 0.21
C LEU A 266 -26.86 -1.35 0.95
N ASP A 267 -27.01 -1.46 2.29
CA ASP A 267 -26.11 -2.22 3.16
C ASP A 267 -26.69 -3.61 3.46
N PHE A 268 -26.32 -4.57 2.63
CA PHE A 268 -26.65 -6.00 2.77
C PHE A 268 -25.47 -6.80 3.35
N GLY A 269 -24.46 -6.10 3.86
CA GLY A 269 -23.28 -6.67 4.48
C GLY A 269 -23.34 -6.64 6.00
N SER A 270 -22.49 -5.83 6.59
CA SER A 270 -22.26 -5.76 8.04
C SER A 270 -23.10 -4.73 8.79
N MET A 271 -23.96 -3.98 8.11
CA MET A 271 -24.72 -2.82 8.62
C MET A 271 -23.80 -1.68 9.16
N ALA A 272 -22.51 -1.72 8.86
CA ALA A 272 -21.54 -0.74 9.36
C ALA A 272 -21.73 0.65 8.71
N LEU A 273 -22.37 0.71 7.55
CA LEU A 273 -22.64 1.96 6.84
C LEU A 273 -23.85 2.71 7.41
N ARG A 274 -24.68 2.06 8.23
CA ARG A 274 -25.79 2.71 8.93
C ARG A 274 -25.35 3.86 9.84
N ALA A 275 -24.09 3.82 10.31
CA ALA A 275 -23.53 4.90 11.12
C ALA A 275 -23.52 6.26 10.40
N PHE A 276 -23.60 6.27 9.06
CA PHE A 276 -23.58 7.50 8.23
C PHE A 276 -24.98 8.06 7.92
N ASP A 277 -26.07 7.43 8.34
CA ASP A 277 -27.45 7.82 7.97
C ASP A 277 -27.79 9.28 8.31
N SER A 278 -27.16 9.85 9.35
CA SER A 278 -27.32 11.24 9.76
C SER A 278 -26.45 12.24 9.00
N LEU A 279 -25.58 11.80 8.07
CA LEU A 279 -24.76 12.70 7.24
C LEU A 279 -25.64 13.38 6.18
N ASN A 280 -25.54 14.70 6.04
CA ASN A 280 -26.35 15.47 5.11
C ASN A 280 -26.24 15.03 3.64
N HIS A 281 -25.14 14.42 3.24
CA HIS A 281 -24.96 13.84 1.89
C HIS A 281 -25.74 12.54 1.67
N ILE A 282 -26.20 11.87 2.74
CA ILE A 282 -26.88 10.58 2.65
C ILE A 282 -28.40 10.81 2.53
N GLY A 283 -28.97 10.37 1.42
CA GLY A 283 -30.41 10.37 1.19
C GLY A 283 -31.15 9.25 1.93
N GLY A 284 -30.44 8.17 2.28
CA GLY A 284 -30.94 7.07 3.10
C GLY A 284 -30.04 5.85 3.03
N VAL A 285 -30.11 5.05 4.09
CA VAL A 285 -29.47 3.74 4.20
C VAL A 285 -30.58 2.69 4.25
N VAL A 286 -30.52 1.70 3.36
CA VAL A 286 -31.45 0.57 3.30
C VAL A 286 -30.72 -0.68 3.73
N VAL A 287 -31.32 -1.45 4.65
CA VAL A 287 -30.78 -2.75 5.12
C VAL A 287 -31.73 -3.89 4.75
N ALA A 288 -31.26 -5.13 4.85
CA ALA A 288 -31.96 -6.33 4.38
C ALA A 288 -33.40 -6.55 4.93
N SER A 289 -33.76 -5.92 6.06
CA SER A 289 -35.08 -6.02 6.66
C SER A 289 -36.07 -4.89 6.28
N GLU A 290 -35.64 -3.97 5.38
CA GLU A 290 -36.39 -2.75 5.04
C GLU A 290 -36.96 -2.82 3.60
N ASP A 291 -37.79 -3.84 3.32
CA ASP A 291 -38.34 -4.13 1.99
C ASP A 291 -39.10 -2.93 1.38
N GLU A 292 -39.90 -2.25 2.18
CA GLU A 292 -40.70 -1.11 1.71
C GLU A 292 -39.81 0.09 1.36
N LYS A 293 -38.77 0.32 2.17
CA LYS A 293 -37.78 1.38 1.89
C LYS A 293 -37.01 1.08 0.62
N LEU A 294 -36.60 -0.19 0.39
CA LEU A 294 -35.94 -0.61 -0.85
C LEU A 294 -36.86 -0.37 -2.07
N LYS A 295 -38.12 -0.76 -1.98
CA LYS A 295 -39.12 -0.52 -3.04
C LYS A 295 -39.27 0.96 -3.37
N ASN A 296 -39.37 1.79 -2.34
CA ASN A 296 -39.48 3.24 -2.51
C ASN A 296 -38.19 3.85 -3.11
N PHE A 297 -37.05 3.36 -2.71
CA PHE A 297 -35.77 3.75 -3.29
C PHE A 297 -35.69 3.42 -4.79
N VAL A 298 -35.98 2.17 -5.18
CA VAL A 298 -35.94 1.75 -6.59
C VAL A 298 -36.90 2.58 -7.44
N ARG A 299 -38.12 2.80 -6.92
CA ARG A 299 -39.12 3.66 -7.59
C ARG A 299 -38.60 5.10 -7.74
N MET A 300 -38.02 5.66 -6.70
CA MET A 300 -37.44 7.03 -6.71
C MET A 300 -36.34 7.17 -7.75
N ILE A 301 -35.38 6.24 -7.81
CA ILE A 301 -34.28 6.28 -8.78
C ILE A 301 -34.83 6.14 -10.22
N ARG A 302 -35.79 5.26 -10.46
CA ARG A 302 -36.42 5.07 -11.79
C ARG A 302 -37.08 6.38 -12.27
N VAL A 303 -37.84 7.03 -11.39
CA VAL A 303 -38.46 8.34 -11.69
C VAL A 303 -37.43 9.42 -11.92
N GLU A 304 -36.36 9.48 -11.11
CA GLU A 304 -35.30 10.45 -11.23
C GLU A 304 -34.54 10.28 -12.56
N MET A 305 -34.19 9.06 -12.94
CA MET A 305 -33.55 8.80 -14.25
C MET A 305 -34.41 9.31 -15.42
N LYS A 306 -35.70 9.04 -15.40
CA LYS A 306 -36.63 9.50 -16.44
C LYS A 306 -36.70 11.03 -16.50
N LYS A 307 -36.84 11.68 -15.33
CA LYS A 307 -36.85 13.14 -15.21
C LYS A 307 -35.59 13.78 -15.78
N ARG A 308 -34.43 13.25 -15.45
CA ARG A 308 -33.14 13.78 -15.94
C ARG A 308 -33.01 13.63 -17.46
N LYS A 309 -33.40 12.49 -18.01
CA LYS A 309 -33.43 12.29 -19.48
C LYS A 309 -34.33 13.31 -20.18
N GLU A 310 -35.51 13.61 -19.62
CA GLU A 310 -36.43 14.60 -20.15
C GLU A 310 -35.83 16.02 -20.08
N VAL A 311 -35.17 16.39 -18.98
CA VAL A 311 -34.48 17.67 -18.82
C VAL A 311 -33.35 17.80 -19.86
N PHE A 312 -32.48 16.80 -19.97
CA PHE A 312 -31.36 16.80 -20.91
C PHE A 312 -31.82 16.87 -22.36
N SER A 313 -32.86 16.12 -22.70
CA SER A 313 -33.46 16.15 -24.02
C SER A 313 -34.01 17.55 -24.39
N LYS A 314 -34.64 18.25 -23.46
CA LYS A 314 -35.19 19.59 -23.68
C LYS A 314 -34.13 20.64 -23.99
N ILE A 315 -32.94 20.50 -23.39
CA ILE A 315 -31.81 21.43 -23.56
C ILE A 315 -30.81 20.93 -24.62
N GLY A 316 -31.08 19.76 -25.25
CA GLY A 316 -30.23 19.22 -26.31
C GLY A 316 -28.90 18.66 -25.84
N ILE A 317 -28.80 18.25 -24.56
CA ILE A 317 -27.60 17.68 -23.94
C ILE A 317 -27.78 16.15 -23.82
N THR A 318 -26.71 15.39 -24.02
CA THR A 318 -26.72 13.93 -24.04
C THR A 318 -26.12 13.27 -22.79
N SER A 319 -25.33 14.02 -22.01
CA SER A 319 -24.64 13.48 -20.84
C SER A 319 -24.63 14.45 -19.65
N PHE A 320 -24.49 13.92 -18.46
CA PHE A 320 -24.39 14.69 -17.22
C PHE A 320 -23.10 15.53 -17.18
N SER A 321 -21.98 15.01 -17.71
CA SER A 321 -20.74 15.80 -17.82
C SER A 321 -20.94 17.04 -18.67
N SER A 322 -21.56 16.89 -19.86
CA SER A 322 -21.92 18.03 -20.70
C SER A 322 -22.91 19.00 -20.04
N TYR A 323 -23.80 18.50 -19.16
CA TYR A 323 -24.69 19.35 -18.37
C TYR A 323 -23.90 20.23 -17.39
N LYS A 324 -22.94 19.66 -16.68
CA LYS A 324 -22.04 20.39 -15.78
C LYS A 324 -21.11 21.35 -16.54
N GLU A 325 -20.54 20.94 -17.66
CA GLU A 325 -19.72 21.80 -18.56
C GLU A 325 -20.49 23.02 -19.05
N ALA A 326 -21.80 22.89 -19.29
CA ALA A 326 -22.68 24.00 -19.66
C ALA A 326 -22.99 24.94 -18.48
N GLY A 327 -22.45 24.69 -17.29
CA GLY A 327 -22.60 25.58 -16.12
C GLY A 327 -23.85 25.31 -15.28
N HIS A 328 -24.56 24.21 -15.52
CA HIS A 328 -25.73 23.84 -14.71
C HIS A 328 -25.30 23.15 -13.41
N THR A 329 -25.82 23.60 -12.28
CA THR A 329 -25.45 23.08 -10.94
C THR A 329 -26.63 22.57 -10.12
N ASP A 330 -27.85 22.65 -10.66
CA ASP A 330 -29.12 22.36 -9.98
C ASP A 330 -29.40 20.85 -9.84
N ILE A 331 -28.71 19.98 -10.59
CA ILE A 331 -28.86 18.54 -10.49
C ILE A 331 -27.59 17.96 -9.85
N PRO A 332 -27.71 17.32 -8.65
CA PRO A 332 -26.58 16.64 -8.01
C PRO A 332 -26.20 15.34 -8.71
N HIS A 333 -24.93 14.97 -8.64
CA HIS A 333 -24.50 13.59 -8.91
C HIS A 333 -25.07 12.65 -7.84
N ILE A 334 -25.63 11.52 -8.23
CA ILE A 334 -26.12 10.48 -7.31
C ILE A 334 -25.16 9.31 -7.32
N VAL A 335 -24.68 8.92 -6.14
CA VAL A 335 -23.83 7.74 -5.93
C VAL A 335 -24.63 6.69 -5.16
N ILE A 336 -24.85 5.54 -5.76
CA ILE A 336 -25.52 4.40 -5.15
C ILE A 336 -24.45 3.41 -4.69
N MET A 337 -24.31 3.21 -3.38
CA MET A 337 -23.35 2.27 -2.79
C MET A 337 -24.08 0.99 -2.36
N ILE A 338 -23.63 -0.16 -2.88
CA ILE A 338 -24.20 -1.47 -2.57
C ILE A 338 -23.14 -2.31 -1.86
N ASP A 339 -23.30 -2.51 -0.57
CA ASP A 339 -22.42 -3.43 0.19
C ASP A 339 -23.00 -4.84 0.15
N ASN A 340 -22.24 -5.80 -0.40
CA ASN A 340 -22.62 -7.19 -0.63
C ASN A 340 -23.75 -7.36 -1.69
N PHE A 341 -23.41 -7.09 -2.95
CA PHE A 341 -24.34 -7.21 -4.09
C PHE A 341 -24.96 -8.60 -4.23
N ILE A 342 -24.21 -9.68 -3.93
CA ILE A 342 -24.75 -11.05 -4.03
C ILE A 342 -25.92 -11.24 -3.08
N ALA A 343 -25.81 -10.77 -1.84
CA ALA A 343 -26.91 -10.87 -0.88
C ALA A 343 -28.13 -10.06 -1.31
N LEU A 344 -27.96 -8.87 -1.87
CA LEU A 344 -29.05 -8.08 -2.44
C LEU A 344 -29.77 -8.85 -3.55
N LYS A 345 -29.01 -9.45 -4.48
CA LYS A 345 -29.60 -10.22 -5.60
C LYS A 345 -30.34 -11.47 -5.16
N GLU A 346 -29.82 -12.17 -4.13
CA GLU A 346 -30.45 -13.37 -3.59
C GLU A 346 -31.76 -13.05 -2.83
N LEU A 347 -31.76 -11.96 -2.06
CA LEU A 347 -32.91 -11.55 -1.27
C LEU A 347 -34.01 -10.87 -2.10
N TYR A 348 -33.63 -10.13 -3.13
CA TYR A 348 -34.55 -9.30 -3.92
C TYR A 348 -34.27 -9.43 -5.43
N PRO A 349 -34.48 -10.65 -5.99
CA PRO A 349 -34.23 -10.91 -7.41
C PRO A 349 -35.15 -10.09 -8.33
N GLU A 350 -36.31 -9.63 -7.86
CA GLU A 350 -37.24 -8.80 -8.60
C GLU A 350 -36.70 -7.42 -8.97
N TYR A 351 -35.64 -6.91 -8.28
CA TYR A 351 -35.01 -5.62 -8.59
C TYR A 351 -33.72 -5.76 -9.42
N GLU A 352 -33.36 -6.99 -9.81
CA GLU A 352 -32.10 -7.22 -10.57
C GLU A 352 -32.10 -6.42 -11.88
N ASP A 353 -33.18 -6.41 -12.62
CA ASP A 353 -33.27 -5.65 -13.89
C ASP A 353 -33.26 -4.14 -13.68
N ASP A 354 -33.85 -3.64 -12.59
CA ASP A 354 -33.81 -2.22 -12.27
C ASP A 354 -32.39 -1.76 -11.95
N ILE A 355 -31.68 -2.52 -11.13
CA ILE A 355 -30.26 -2.21 -10.78
C ILE A 355 -29.38 -2.32 -12.02
N LEU A 356 -29.58 -3.33 -12.87
CA LEU A 356 -28.84 -3.47 -14.12
C LEU A 356 -29.08 -2.27 -15.05
N ASN A 357 -30.32 -1.77 -15.12
CA ASN A 357 -30.64 -0.59 -15.91
C ASN A 357 -29.93 0.67 -15.37
N VAL A 358 -29.87 0.82 -14.06
CA VAL A 358 -29.08 1.90 -13.44
C VAL A 358 -27.60 1.78 -13.79
N CYS A 359 -27.02 0.58 -13.73
CA CYS A 359 -25.61 0.36 -14.11
C CYS A 359 -25.33 0.70 -15.59
N ARG A 360 -26.29 0.48 -16.49
CA ARG A 360 -26.14 0.75 -17.94
C ARG A 360 -26.29 2.21 -18.29
N GLU A 361 -27.32 2.86 -17.76
CA GLU A 361 -27.77 4.16 -18.23
C GLU A 361 -27.56 5.27 -17.21
N GLY A 362 -27.21 4.91 -15.98
CA GLY A 362 -27.09 5.86 -14.86
C GLY A 362 -26.01 6.89 -15.08
N ILE A 363 -24.84 6.50 -15.53
CA ILE A 363 -23.70 7.41 -15.74
C ILE A 363 -24.08 8.58 -16.66
N ALA A 364 -24.78 8.30 -17.75
CA ALA A 364 -25.20 9.33 -18.71
C ALA A 364 -26.12 10.39 -18.08
N VAL A 365 -26.85 10.03 -17.02
CA VAL A 365 -27.73 10.94 -16.28
C VAL A 365 -27.20 11.36 -14.91
N GLY A 366 -25.91 11.11 -14.62
CA GLY A 366 -25.26 11.50 -13.37
C GLY A 366 -25.67 10.63 -12.18
N ILE A 367 -25.82 9.31 -12.42
CA ILE A 367 -26.07 8.31 -11.37
C ILE A 367 -25.04 7.20 -11.53
N SER A 368 -24.15 7.03 -10.58
CA SER A 368 -23.13 5.99 -10.56
C SER A 368 -23.40 4.94 -9.48
N VAL A 369 -22.90 3.73 -9.73
CA VAL A 369 -23.02 2.59 -8.81
C VAL A 369 -21.63 2.17 -8.36
N VAL A 370 -21.49 2.02 -7.04
CA VAL A 370 -20.32 1.41 -6.39
C VAL A 370 -20.80 0.15 -5.70
N MET A 371 -20.32 -1.01 -6.09
CA MET A 371 -20.75 -2.26 -5.44
C MET A 371 -19.59 -3.08 -4.91
N THR A 372 -19.83 -3.79 -3.82
CA THR A 372 -18.90 -4.76 -3.27
C THR A 372 -19.38 -6.18 -3.44
N SER A 373 -18.44 -7.11 -3.59
CA SER A 373 -18.73 -8.55 -3.59
C SER A 373 -17.53 -9.32 -3.00
N ILE A 374 -17.82 -10.55 -2.54
CA ILE A 374 -16.77 -11.45 -2.04
C ILE A 374 -16.04 -12.19 -3.17
N GLN A 375 -16.64 -12.30 -4.32
CA GLN A 375 -16.13 -13.02 -5.49
C GLN A 375 -16.76 -12.51 -6.79
N THR A 376 -16.12 -12.76 -7.92
CA THR A 376 -16.63 -12.37 -9.25
C THR A 376 -17.75 -13.30 -9.74
N ASN A 377 -17.74 -14.56 -9.31
CA ASN A 377 -18.65 -15.60 -9.82
C ASN A 377 -20.15 -15.31 -9.58
N GLY A 378 -20.52 -14.51 -8.58
CA GLY A 378 -21.89 -14.08 -8.34
C GLY A 378 -22.37 -12.93 -9.23
N ILE A 379 -21.46 -12.29 -9.97
CA ILE A 379 -21.73 -11.13 -10.81
C ILE A 379 -21.71 -11.55 -12.29
N SER A 380 -22.87 -11.53 -12.93
CA SER A 380 -22.96 -11.91 -14.33
C SER A 380 -22.16 -10.95 -15.24
N TYR A 381 -21.70 -11.43 -16.40
CA TYR A 381 -21.01 -10.62 -17.40
C TYR A 381 -21.80 -9.36 -17.80
N LYS A 382 -23.13 -9.44 -17.81
CA LYS A 382 -24.01 -8.29 -18.09
C LYS A 382 -23.80 -7.12 -17.13
N TYR A 383 -23.48 -7.41 -15.85
CA TYR A 383 -23.11 -6.40 -14.87
C TYR A 383 -21.67 -5.95 -15.05
N MET A 384 -20.72 -6.91 -15.08
CA MET A 384 -19.28 -6.61 -15.14
C MET A 384 -18.88 -5.72 -16.31
N SER A 385 -19.56 -5.84 -17.47
CA SER A 385 -19.31 -5.00 -18.64
C SER A 385 -19.64 -3.51 -18.42
N ASN A 386 -20.39 -3.16 -17.39
CA ASN A 386 -20.76 -1.78 -17.05
C ASN A 386 -19.86 -1.18 -15.94
N PHE A 387 -18.86 -1.92 -15.47
CA PHE A 387 -17.93 -1.48 -14.42
C PHE A 387 -16.53 -1.27 -15.00
N SER A 388 -16.18 -0.01 -15.25
CA SER A 388 -14.87 0.41 -15.73
C SER A 388 -13.85 0.49 -14.60
N ASN A 389 -14.28 0.96 -13.41
CA ASN A 389 -13.42 1.04 -12.24
C ASN A 389 -13.45 -0.30 -11.49
N ARG A 390 -12.31 -0.98 -11.44
CA ARG A 390 -12.20 -2.31 -10.83
C ARG A 390 -11.14 -2.30 -9.74
N ILE A 391 -11.52 -2.74 -8.56
CA ILE A 391 -10.66 -2.84 -7.39
C ILE A 391 -10.73 -4.27 -6.89
N CYS A 392 -9.59 -4.92 -6.69
CA CYS A 392 -9.51 -6.24 -6.12
C CYS A 392 -8.67 -6.20 -4.84
N LEU A 393 -9.28 -6.40 -3.70
CA LEU A 393 -8.57 -6.66 -2.45
C LEU A 393 -8.10 -8.11 -2.41
N TYR A 394 -7.37 -8.50 -1.36
CA TYR A 394 -6.99 -9.90 -1.19
C TYR A 394 -8.20 -10.83 -1.30
N CYS A 395 -8.07 -11.89 -2.10
CA CYS A 395 -9.08 -12.91 -2.35
C CYS A 395 -8.53 -14.29 -1.95
N ASN A 396 -9.43 -15.20 -1.54
CA ASN A 396 -9.05 -16.56 -1.19
C ASN A 396 -8.71 -17.44 -2.40
N GLN A 397 -9.11 -17.04 -3.60
CA GLN A 397 -8.86 -17.75 -4.86
C GLN A 397 -8.11 -16.81 -5.81
N SER A 398 -7.01 -17.28 -6.34
CA SER A 398 -6.16 -16.51 -7.26
C SER A 398 -6.80 -16.21 -8.61
N ASP A 399 -7.78 -17.03 -9.02
CA ASP A 399 -8.52 -16.83 -10.28
C ASP A 399 -9.31 -15.51 -10.30
N GLU A 400 -9.68 -14.97 -9.14
CA GLU A 400 -10.42 -13.72 -9.02
C GLU A 400 -9.66 -12.54 -9.64
N TYR A 401 -8.33 -12.50 -9.49
CA TYR A 401 -7.49 -11.45 -10.06
C TYR A 401 -7.48 -11.51 -11.59
N GLY A 402 -7.36 -12.71 -12.16
CA GLY A 402 -7.43 -12.93 -13.60
C GLY A 402 -8.80 -12.65 -14.21
N ASN A 403 -9.90 -12.88 -13.46
CA ASN A 403 -11.26 -12.57 -13.88
C ASN A 403 -11.54 -11.06 -13.91
N LEU A 404 -10.90 -10.31 -13.00
CA LEU A 404 -11.12 -8.87 -12.89
C LEU A 404 -10.17 -8.06 -13.77
N PHE A 405 -8.89 -8.47 -13.82
CA PHE A 405 -7.86 -7.83 -14.62
C PHE A 405 -7.32 -8.83 -15.66
N ASP A 406 -7.62 -8.61 -16.92
CA ASP A 406 -7.32 -9.55 -18.02
C ASP A 406 -5.90 -10.14 -17.91
N LYS A 407 -5.82 -11.48 -17.74
CA LYS A 407 -4.57 -12.26 -17.62
C LYS A 407 -3.63 -11.85 -16.46
N CYS A 408 -4.14 -11.16 -15.44
CA CYS A 408 -3.34 -10.80 -14.28
C CYS A 408 -2.89 -12.05 -13.52
N ARG A 409 -1.58 -12.15 -13.23
CA ARG A 409 -0.97 -13.19 -12.40
C ARG A 409 -0.43 -12.64 -11.08
N MET A 410 -0.55 -11.33 -10.87
CA MET A 410 -0.13 -10.68 -9.64
C MET A 410 -1.13 -11.00 -8.54
N GLU A 411 -0.62 -11.34 -7.36
CA GLU A 411 -1.41 -11.54 -6.15
C GLU A 411 -0.97 -10.50 -5.11
N PRO A 412 -1.90 -9.76 -4.50
CA PRO A 412 -1.55 -8.80 -3.46
C PRO A 412 -1.15 -9.54 -2.18
N LYS A 413 -0.34 -8.90 -1.34
CA LYS A 413 -0.01 -9.44 -0.02
C LYS A 413 -1.27 -9.65 0.80
N ASN A 414 -1.25 -10.70 1.64
CA ASN A 414 -2.35 -11.03 2.56
C ASN A 414 -2.38 -10.06 3.75
N ILE A 415 -2.78 -8.82 3.48
CA ILE A 415 -2.87 -7.72 4.44
C ILE A 415 -4.24 -7.04 4.26
N PRO A 416 -5.00 -6.74 5.32
CA PRO A 416 -6.25 -6.00 5.20
C PRO A 416 -6.06 -4.65 4.50
N GLY A 417 -6.90 -4.37 3.50
CA GLY A 417 -6.80 -3.15 2.70
C GLY A 417 -5.77 -3.20 1.57
N ARG A 418 -4.95 -4.25 1.48
CA ARG A 418 -4.03 -4.48 0.37
C ARG A 418 -4.80 -5.10 -0.82
N GLY A 419 -4.51 -4.64 -2.03
CA GLY A 419 -5.20 -5.11 -3.20
C GLY A 419 -4.49 -4.73 -4.50
N LEU A 420 -5.21 -4.93 -5.61
CA LEU A 420 -4.78 -4.59 -6.96
C LEU A 420 -5.71 -3.56 -7.58
N VAL A 421 -5.15 -2.65 -8.35
CA VAL A 421 -5.86 -1.64 -9.13
C VAL A 421 -5.18 -1.47 -10.49
N ALA A 422 -5.97 -1.21 -11.53
CA ALA A 422 -5.44 -0.91 -12.85
C ALA A 422 -5.35 0.61 -13.05
N ILE A 423 -4.15 1.11 -13.36
CA ILE A 423 -3.90 2.51 -13.71
C ILE A 423 -3.28 2.52 -15.10
N ASN A 424 -3.90 3.21 -16.04
CA ASN A 424 -3.47 3.23 -17.44
C ASN A 424 -3.26 1.83 -18.04
N ARG A 425 -4.12 0.87 -17.70
CA ARG A 425 -4.09 -0.55 -18.11
C ARG A 425 -2.94 -1.37 -17.52
N VAL A 426 -2.15 -0.83 -16.61
CA VAL A 426 -1.14 -1.56 -15.85
C VAL A 426 -1.70 -1.84 -14.46
N VAL A 427 -1.54 -3.09 -14.00
CA VAL A 427 -2.02 -3.51 -12.68
C VAL A 427 -0.92 -3.30 -11.67
N TYR A 428 -1.26 -2.61 -10.59
CA TYR A 428 -0.36 -2.31 -9.47
C TYR A 428 -0.91 -2.83 -8.16
N GLU A 429 -0.03 -3.21 -7.25
CA GLU A 429 -0.39 -3.41 -5.84
C GLU A 429 -0.66 -2.06 -5.19
N TYR A 430 -1.71 -1.96 -4.40
CA TYR A 430 -2.04 -0.74 -3.68
C TYR A 430 -2.50 -1.03 -2.25
N GLN A 431 -2.41 -0.02 -1.39
CA GLN A 431 -2.99 -0.03 -0.05
C GLN A 431 -4.09 1.00 0.03
N THR A 432 -5.30 0.56 0.43
CA THR A 432 -6.41 1.50 0.62
C THR A 432 -6.20 2.35 1.87
N TYR A 433 -6.72 3.57 1.85
CA TYR A 433 -6.76 4.41 3.04
C TYR A 433 -7.66 3.81 4.12
N LEU A 434 -7.24 3.90 5.37
CA LEU A 434 -8.08 3.63 6.52
C LEU A 434 -8.97 4.86 6.75
N ALA A 435 -10.28 4.69 6.53
CA ALA A 435 -11.25 5.78 6.61
C ALA A 435 -11.31 6.41 8.02
N PHE A 436 -11.38 5.58 9.04
CA PHE A 436 -11.44 6.02 10.45
C PHE A 436 -10.58 5.11 11.32
N GLU A 437 -9.66 5.70 12.07
CA GLU A 437 -8.82 4.99 13.03
C GLU A 437 -9.65 4.51 14.23
N GLY A 438 -9.16 3.47 14.90
CA GLY A 438 -9.72 2.92 16.13
C GLY A 438 -9.45 1.44 16.25
N ALA A 439 -8.88 1.02 17.37
CA ALA A 439 -8.60 -0.38 17.65
C ALA A 439 -9.92 -1.18 17.88
N LYS A 440 -10.93 -0.51 18.43
CA LYS A 440 -12.25 -1.09 18.69
C LYS A 440 -13.30 -0.47 17.78
N GLU A 441 -14.34 -1.26 17.47
CA GLU A 441 -15.47 -0.81 16.64
C GLU A 441 -16.16 0.44 17.23
N ILE A 442 -16.37 0.45 18.55
CA ILE A 442 -17.00 1.57 19.22
C ILE A 442 -16.22 2.89 19.07
N GLU A 443 -14.90 2.83 19.09
CA GLU A 443 -14.04 4.01 18.89
C GLU A 443 -14.20 4.56 17.47
N ARG A 444 -14.30 3.66 16.48
CA ARG A 444 -14.54 4.06 15.07
C ARG A 444 -15.91 4.69 14.90
N VAL A 445 -16.94 4.12 15.51
CA VAL A 445 -18.32 4.69 15.48
C VAL A 445 -18.36 6.08 16.11
N GLU A 446 -17.67 6.30 17.23
CA GLU A 446 -17.59 7.63 17.86
C GLU A 446 -16.87 8.65 16.98
N ARG A 447 -15.78 8.25 16.32
CA ARG A 447 -15.07 9.10 15.36
C ARG A 447 -15.95 9.43 14.14
N ILE A 448 -16.70 8.47 13.62
CA ILE A 448 -17.67 8.69 12.54
C ILE A 448 -18.71 9.73 12.98
N LYS A 449 -19.31 9.58 14.16
CA LYS A 449 -20.29 10.55 14.69
C LYS A 449 -19.71 11.97 14.81
N THR A 450 -18.50 12.09 15.39
CA THR A 450 -17.82 13.38 15.51
C THR A 450 -17.53 13.99 14.13
N TYR A 451 -17.09 13.17 13.18
CA TYR A 451 -16.86 13.58 11.80
C TYR A 451 -18.15 14.09 11.15
N ILE A 452 -19.26 13.35 11.25
CA ILE A 452 -20.57 13.74 10.71
C ILE A 452 -21.03 15.09 11.27
N GLN A 453 -20.92 15.28 12.59
CA GLN A 453 -21.27 16.56 13.22
C GLN A 453 -20.46 17.73 12.62
N SER A 454 -19.16 17.52 12.41
CA SER A 454 -18.29 18.55 11.84
C SER A 454 -18.63 18.91 10.39
N ILE A 455 -18.98 17.88 9.57
CA ILE A 455 -19.36 18.09 8.16
C ILE A 455 -20.75 18.72 8.05
N ASN A 456 -21.72 18.21 8.81
CA ASN A 456 -23.08 18.76 8.78
C ASN A 456 -23.13 20.24 9.23
N ALA A 457 -22.26 20.64 10.16
CA ALA A 457 -22.12 22.03 10.55
C ALA A 457 -21.61 22.94 9.41
N LYS A 458 -20.74 22.41 8.54
CA LYS A 458 -20.25 23.12 7.34
C LYS A 458 -21.29 23.21 6.24
N CYS A 459 -22.17 22.21 6.12
CA CYS A 459 -23.20 22.10 5.10
C CYS A 459 -24.60 22.44 5.66
N ALA A 460 -24.66 23.37 6.64
CA ALA A 460 -25.93 23.74 7.28
C ALA A 460 -26.96 24.26 6.24
N GLY A 461 -28.16 23.73 6.30
CA GLY A 461 -29.27 24.11 5.39
C GLY A 461 -29.32 23.35 4.05
N THR A 462 -28.36 22.46 3.77
CA THR A 462 -28.36 21.62 2.57
C THR A 462 -28.32 20.14 2.95
N ALA A 463 -29.20 19.34 2.35
CA ALA A 463 -29.22 17.89 2.59
C ALA A 463 -29.67 17.15 1.32
N ALA A 464 -29.23 15.91 1.18
CA ALA A 464 -29.66 15.02 0.12
C ALA A 464 -31.17 14.73 0.25
N ARG A 465 -31.83 14.54 -0.89
CA ARG A 465 -33.24 14.14 -0.93
C ARG A 465 -33.40 12.78 -0.24
N LYS A 466 -34.27 12.73 0.78
CA LYS A 466 -34.51 11.48 1.51
C LYS A 466 -35.32 10.49 0.69
N ILE A 467 -35.09 9.19 0.90
CA ILE A 467 -35.93 8.13 0.38
C ILE A 467 -37.33 8.33 0.97
N PRO A 468 -38.40 8.36 0.17
CA PRO A 468 -39.76 8.53 0.70
C PRO A 468 -40.14 7.35 1.62
N GLU A 469 -40.50 7.66 2.84
CA GLU A 469 -41.01 6.69 3.82
C GLU A 469 -42.42 7.11 4.25
N VAL A 470 -43.30 6.14 4.43
CA VAL A 470 -44.63 6.41 5.00
C VAL A 470 -44.47 6.52 6.52
N PRO A 471 -44.76 7.66 7.15
CA PRO A 471 -44.64 7.78 8.58
C PRO A 471 -45.59 6.84 9.31
N HIS A 472 -45.19 6.32 10.46
CA HIS A 472 -45.99 5.42 11.27
C HIS A 472 -47.30 6.05 11.75
N THR A 473 -47.34 7.38 11.87
CA THR A 473 -48.54 8.16 12.19
C THR A 473 -48.78 9.20 11.11
N LEU A 474 -49.89 9.09 10.43
CA LEU A 474 -50.34 10.07 9.44
C LEU A 474 -51.17 11.12 10.16
N ASP A 475 -50.64 12.33 10.34
CA ASP A 475 -51.40 13.46 10.83
C ASP A 475 -51.78 14.43 9.69
N ALA A 476 -52.69 15.35 9.96
CA ALA A 476 -53.17 16.30 8.97
C ALA A 476 -52.04 17.31 8.53
N ALA A 477 -51.03 17.52 9.35
CA ALA A 477 -49.90 18.39 9.02
C ALA A 477 -48.99 17.72 7.97
N TYR A 478 -48.71 16.43 8.13
CA TYR A 478 -47.96 15.63 7.15
C TYR A 478 -48.66 15.59 5.80
N VAL A 479 -49.97 15.33 5.79
CA VAL A 479 -50.77 15.27 4.54
C VAL A 479 -50.71 16.63 3.82
N ARG A 480 -50.87 17.75 4.55
CA ARG A 480 -50.78 19.09 3.97
C ARG A 480 -49.40 19.37 3.38
N SER A 481 -48.33 19.12 4.12
CA SER A 481 -46.96 19.35 3.62
C SER A 481 -46.65 18.49 2.38
N THR A 482 -47.14 17.24 2.34
CA THR A 482 -46.95 16.36 1.19
C THR A 482 -47.72 16.84 -0.05
N ILE A 483 -48.92 17.40 0.13
CA ILE A 483 -49.71 18.00 -0.95
C ILE A 483 -49.04 19.28 -1.48
N GLU A 484 -48.52 20.12 -0.59
CA GLU A 484 -47.76 21.33 -0.95
C GLU A 484 -46.51 21.00 -1.71
N ASP A 485 -45.68 20.05 -1.23
CA ASP A 485 -44.47 19.56 -1.88
C ASP A 485 -44.72 18.92 -3.24
N ALA A 486 -45.87 18.32 -3.43
CA ALA A 486 -46.31 17.72 -4.69
C ALA A 486 -46.90 18.74 -5.69
N GLY A 487 -47.01 20.02 -5.29
CA GLY A 487 -47.62 21.06 -6.11
C GLY A 487 -49.12 20.84 -6.40
N LEU A 488 -49.80 20.12 -5.51
CA LEU A 488 -51.23 19.77 -5.64
C LEU A 488 -52.11 20.66 -4.76
N SER A 489 -51.59 21.79 -4.29
CA SER A 489 -52.29 22.72 -3.35
C SER A 489 -53.52 23.43 -3.97
N ASP A 490 -53.70 23.34 -5.29
CA ASP A 490 -54.76 24.02 -6.02
C ASP A 490 -55.83 23.02 -6.60
N MET A 491 -55.92 21.79 -6.05
CA MET A 491 -56.99 20.83 -6.39
C MET A 491 -58.08 20.76 -5.34
#